data_70c6a42d62b2ff59bfe10a9d82293e0f
#
_entry.id   70c6a42d62b2ff59bfe10a9d82293e0f
#
_cell.length_a   1.000
_cell.length_b   1.000
_cell.length_c   1.000
_cell.angle_alpha   90.00
_cell.angle_beta   90.00
_cell.angle_gamma   90.00
#
_symmetry.space_group_name_H-M   'P 1'
#
loop_
_entity.id
_entity.type
_entity.pdbx_description
1 polymer ?
#
loop_
_entity_poly.entity_id
_entity_poly.type
_entity_poly.pdbx_seq_one_letter_code
_entity_poly.pdbx_strand_id
1 'polypeptide(L)'
;MIFLDYKLLLAFIVSMATAIAVTPLVIKFAHKIGAVDKPSERKVHQNVMPRLGGLAIFIAVVVGYFVAGLYEAKITGIMVGALIIIVLGIIDDKYEISAKIKLLGQFLAACAVMGSGLTIEVLNIPFIGVFDLGIFSYVVTLFWILAITNAINLIDGLDGLSAGISSIVFASIAFLAFSDGKVLILSLSLILLGSTLGFLFHNFHPAKIFMGDTGSMFLGYSIAILSLLGLFKSVTLFSFVVPIMILGVPIFDTSFAIIRRLVNRKPISAADKSHLHHRLLALGLSHRNTVLVIYGFGLIFSISAITFETLTLRWAIFIVVFILIAFEIIAEKIGLVNEEYRPIISVFQKVVGYKRN
;
A
#
# COMPACT_ATOMS: atom_id res chain seq x y z
N MET A 1 25.75 11.38 11.63
CA MET A 1 26.07 10.74 10.34
C MET A 1 25.89 9.24 10.55
N ILE A 2 24.78 8.63 10.09
CA ILE A 2 24.58 7.18 10.20
C ILE A 2 25.49 6.58 9.15
N PHE A 3 26.56 5.90 9.59
CA PHE A 3 27.23 4.96 8.69
C PHE A 3 26.19 3.92 8.31
N LEU A 4 25.87 3.80 7.03
CA LEU A 4 25.02 2.71 6.53
C LEU A 4 25.74 1.42 6.95
N ASP A 5 25.28 0.78 8.01
CA ASP A 5 25.89 -0.45 8.50
C ASP A 5 25.80 -1.45 7.34
N TYR A 6 26.93 -2.06 6.98
CA TYR A 6 26.99 -3.07 5.91
C TYR A 6 25.89 -4.15 6.08
N LYS A 7 25.46 -4.39 7.33
CA LYS A 7 24.36 -5.31 7.65
C LYS A 7 23.03 -4.89 7.03
N LEU A 8 22.74 -3.58 6.93
CA LEU A 8 21.49 -3.09 6.32
C LEU A 8 21.47 -3.37 4.83
N LEU A 9 22.58 -3.07 4.15
CA LEU A 9 22.72 -3.35 2.73
C LEU A 9 22.72 -4.86 2.46
N LEU A 10 23.37 -5.64 3.31
CA LEU A 10 23.37 -7.10 3.24
C LEU A 10 21.94 -7.65 3.42
N ALA A 11 21.18 -7.16 4.41
CA ALA A 11 19.80 -7.58 4.64
C ALA A 11 18.91 -7.27 3.44
N PHE A 12 19.05 -6.11 2.81
CA PHE A 12 18.34 -5.76 1.57
C PHE A 12 18.67 -6.75 0.43
N ILE A 13 19.96 -6.99 0.17
CA ILE A 13 20.42 -7.88 -0.91
C ILE A 13 19.98 -9.31 -0.66
N VAL A 14 20.13 -9.80 0.57
CA VAL A 14 19.74 -11.18 0.94
C VAL A 14 18.24 -11.35 0.85
N SER A 15 17.44 -10.40 1.31
CA SER A 15 15.97 -10.44 1.16
C SER A 15 15.57 -10.49 -0.31
N MET A 16 16.18 -9.65 -1.15
CA MET A 16 15.92 -9.64 -2.59
C MET A 16 16.28 -10.98 -3.25
N ALA A 17 17.48 -11.48 -2.98
CA ALA A 17 17.96 -12.76 -3.51
C ALA A 17 17.09 -13.93 -3.03
N THR A 18 16.70 -13.94 -1.75
CA THR A 18 15.80 -14.95 -1.18
C THR A 18 14.44 -14.94 -1.88
N ALA A 19 13.83 -13.76 -2.08
CA ALA A 19 12.55 -13.66 -2.79
C ALA A 19 12.65 -14.22 -4.22
N ILE A 20 13.73 -13.87 -4.96
CA ILE A 20 13.96 -14.40 -6.31
C ILE A 20 14.09 -15.94 -6.28
N ALA A 21 14.87 -16.48 -5.34
CA ALA A 21 15.16 -17.91 -5.27
C ALA A 21 13.97 -18.75 -4.76
N VAL A 22 13.21 -18.22 -3.80
CA VAL A 22 12.09 -18.94 -3.17
C VAL A 22 10.81 -18.88 -4.01
N THR A 23 10.58 -17.82 -4.79
CA THR A 23 9.36 -17.69 -5.61
C THR A 23 9.09 -18.91 -6.51
N PRO A 24 10.07 -19.50 -7.24
CA PRO A 24 9.83 -20.71 -8.03
C PRO A 24 9.41 -21.93 -7.20
N LEU A 25 9.87 -22.02 -5.94
CA LEU A 25 9.44 -23.08 -5.01
C LEU A 25 8.01 -22.85 -4.54
N VAL A 26 7.65 -21.60 -4.26
CA VAL A 26 6.28 -21.21 -3.90
C VAL A 26 5.30 -21.45 -5.05
N ILE A 27 5.70 -21.24 -6.30
CA ILE A 27 4.89 -21.58 -7.50
C ILE A 27 4.54 -23.09 -7.48
N LYS A 28 5.54 -23.96 -7.27
CA LYS A 28 5.31 -25.40 -7.20
C LYS A 28 4.43 -25.78 -6.02
N PHE A 29 4.64 -25.15 -4.86
CA PHE A 29 3.84 -25.40 -3.67
C PHE A 29 2.39 -24.95 -3.86
N ALA A 30 2.14 -23.79 -4.46
CA ALA A 30 0.80 -23.27 -4.75
C ALA A 30 0.01 -24.23 -5.65
N HIS A 31 0.63 -24.76 -6.71
CA HIS A 31 0.03 -25.78 -7.56
C HIS A 31 -0.29 -27.07 -6.77
N LYS A 32 0.62 -27.52 -5.89
CA LYS A 32 0.43 -28.73 -5.10
C LYS A 32 -0.75 -28.64 -4.13
N ILE A 33 -0.95 -27.49 -3.49
CA ILE A 33 -2.06 -27.30 -2.52
C ILE A 33 -3.35 -26.79 -3.18
N GLY A 34 -3.31 -26.46 -4.49
CA GLY A 34 -4.46 -25.96 -5.24
C GLY A 34 -4.79 -24.48 -4.99
N ALA A 35 -3.84 -23.67 -4.47
CA ALA A 35 -3.97 -22.23 -4.34
C ALA A 35 -3.66 -21.56 -5.68
N VAL A 36 -4.57 -21.71 -6.63
CA VAL A 36 -4.40 -21.27 -8.01
C VAL A 36 -5.65 -20.54 -8.52
N ASP A 37 -5.43 -19.54 -9.34
CA ASP A 37 -6.48 -18.84 -10.05
C ASP A 37 -6.76 -19.50 -11.40
N LYS A 38 -7.98 -20.00 -11.58
CA LYS A 38 -8.39 -20.66 -12.83
C LYS A 38 -8.95 -19.62 -13.81
N PRO A 39 -8.66 -19.77 -15.11
CA PRO A 39 -9.27 -18.91 -16.13
C PRO A 39 -10.80 -18.96 -16.05
N SER A 40 -11.43 -17.80 -16.25
CA SER A 40 -12.87 -17.70 -16.42
C SER A 40 -13.16 -16.58 -17.43
N GLU A 41 -14.36 -16.57 -18.03
CA GLU A 41 -14.80 -15.54 -19.01
C GLU A 41 -14.67 -14.09 -18.49
N ARG A 42 -14.53 -13.91 -17.16
CA ARG A 42 -14.44 -12.61 -16.50
C ARG A 42 -13.00 -12.18 -16.22
N LYS A 43 -11.98 -13.06 -16.47
CA LYS A 43 -10.57 -12.83 -16.10
C LYS A 43 -9.72 -12.61 -17.34
N VAL A 44 -8.69 -11.79 -17.20
CA VAL A 44 -7.80 -11.39 -18.32
C VAL A 44 -6.80 -12.50 -18.69
N HIS A 45 -6.45 -13.38 -17.72
CA HIS A 45 -5.47 -14.44 -17.94
C HIS A 45 -6.09 -15.72 -18.52
N GLN A 46 -5.37 -16.39 -19.42
CA GLN A 46 -5.81 -17.63 -20.09
C GLN A 46 -5.23 -18.90 -19.45
N ASN A 47 -4.22 -18.77 -18.61
CA ASN A 47 -3.54 -19.88 -17.94
C ASN A 47 -3.90 -19.95 -16.47
N VAL A 48 -3.77 -21.15 -15.87
CA VAL A 48 -3.89 -21.33 -14.41
C VAL A 48 -2.71 -20.66 -13.73
N MET A 49 -2.98 -19.66 -12.88
CA MET A 49 -1.97 -18.84 -12.24
C MET A 49 -1.88 -19.14 -10.74
N PRO A 50 -0.68 -19.43 -10.19
CA PRO A 50 -0.49 -19.58 -8.74
C PRO A 50 -0.69 -18.25 -8.01
N ARG A 51 -1.32 -18.26 -6.80
CA ARG A 51 -1.74 -17.06 -6.05
C ARG A 51 -1.04 -16.86 -4.70
N LEU A 52 0.01 -17.57 -4.38
CA LEU A 52 0.69 -17.50 -3.09
C LEU A 52 1.96 -16.62 -3.08
N GLY A 53 2.04 -15.59 -3.93
CA GLY A 53 3.23 -14.75 -4.03
C GLY A 53 3.66 -14.11 -2.71
N GLY A 54 2.71 -13.75 -1.86
CA GLY A 54 2.98 -13.19 -0.54
C GLY A 54 3.77 -14.09 0.38
N LEU A 55 3.66 -15.42 0.25
CA LEU A 55 4.46 -16.36 1.03
C LEU A 55 5.96 -16.25 0.69
N ALA A 56 6.30 -16.02 -0.57
CA ALA A 56 7.69 -15.81 -0.97
C ALA A 56 8.26 -14.50 -0.40
N ILE A 57 7.46 -13.43 -0.43
CA ILE A 57 7.83 -12.14 0.17
C ILE A 57 8.05 -12.31 1.67
N PHE A 58 7.11 -12.94 2.38
CA PHE A 58 7.21 -13.16 3.82
C PHE A 58 8.44 -13.96 4.23
N ILE A 59 8.73 -15.07 3.55
CA ILE A 59 9.96 -15.86 3.81
C ILE A 59 11.20 -15.00 3.63
N ALA A 60 11.25 -14.19 2.57
CA ALA A 60 12.37 -13.30 2.31
C ALA A 60 12.52 -12.21 3.39
N VAL A 61 11.39 -11.68 3.90
CA VAL A 61 11.39 -10.72 5.01
C VAL A 61 11.93 -11.37 6.28
N VAL A 62 11.51 -12.59 6.60
CA VAL A 62 12.00 -13.32 7.78
C VAL A 62 13.51 -13.56 7.70
N VAL A 63 14.01 -14.00 6.53
CA VAL A 63 15.46 -14.19 6.34
C VAL A 63 16.22 -12.87 6.49
N GLY A 64 15.73 -11.79 5.87
CA GLY A 64 16.35 -10.46 5.99
C GLY A 64 16.36 -9.93 7.42
N TYR A 65 15.29 -10.17 8.17
CA TYR A 65 15.18 -9.80 9.58
C TYR A 65 16.29 -10.46 10.43
N PHE A 66 16.54 -11.75 10.22
CA PHE A 66 17.63 -12.46 10.91
C PHE A 66 19.01 -11.94 10.49
N VAL A 67 19.22 -11.65 9.21
CA VAL A 67 20.47 -11.09 8.71
C VAL A 67 20.76 -9.70 9.29
N ALA A 68 19.72 -8.88 9.44
CA ALA A 68 19.84 -7.56 10.06
C ALA A 68 20.11 -7.60 11.57
N GLY A 69 19.89 -8.75 12.22
CA GLY A 69 20.08 -8.91 13.66
C GLY A 69 19.10 -8.14 14.53
N LEU A 70 17.88 -7.94 14.05
CA LEU A 70 16.83 -7.16 14.74
C LEU A 70 16.10 -8.04 15.77
N TYR A 71 16.57 -8.05 17.02
CA TYR A 71 16.03 -8.91 18.10
C TYR A 71 15.27 -8.12 19.17
N GLU A 72 14.64 -7.01 18.83
CA GLU A 72 13.92 -6.20 19.81
C GLU A 72 12.58 -6.81 20.24
N ALA A 73 12.35 -6.91 21.56
CA ALA A 73 11.12 -7.47 22.13
C ALA A 73 9.84 -6.71 21.68
N LYS A 74 9.93 -5.41 21.41
CA LYS A 74 8.80 -4.58 20.96
C LYS A 74 8.25 -4.97 19.59
N ILE A 75 8.96 -5.77 18.81
CA ILE A 75 8.55 -6.26 17.49
C ILE A 75 7.64 -7.49 17.59
N THR A 76 7.55 -8.14 18.75
CA THR A 76 6.78 -9.39 18.92
C THR A 76 5.34 -9.25 18.46
N GLY A 77 4.62 -8.22 18.87
CA GLY A 77 3.23 -8.00 18.44
C GLY A 77 3.10 -7.76 16.93
N ILE A 78 4.09 -7.09 16.32
CA ILE A 78 4.16 -6.89 14.87
C ILE A 78 4.33 -8.24 14.15
N MET A 79 5.22 -9.10 14.65
CA MET A 79 5.48 -10.42 14.06
C MET A 79 4.26 -11.33 14.20
N VAL A 80 3.60 -11.34 15.36
CA VAL A 80 2.35 -12.09 15.58
C VAL A 80 1.26 -11.61 14.63
N GLY A 81 1.07 -10.29 14.49
CA GLY A 81 0.13 -9.72 13.54
C GLY A 81 0.45 -10.11 12.09
N ALA A 82 1.72 -10.07 11.70
CA ALA A 82 2.16 -10.50 10.38
C ALA A 82 1.85 -11.99 10.11
N LEU A 83 2.09 -12.87 11.08
CA LEU A 83 1.75 -14.29 10.98
C LEU A 83 0.24 -14.50 10.83
N ILE A 84 -0.58 -13.77 11.59
CA ILE A 84 -2.05 -13.83 11.45
C ILE A 84 -2.46 -13.44 10.02
N ILE A 85 -1.91 -12.35 9.49
CA ILE A 85 -2.21 -11.88 8.12
C ILE A 85 -1.76 -12.91 7.07
N ILE A 86 -0.59 -13.51 7.21
CA ILE A 86 -0.08 -14.52 6.27
C ILE A 86 -0.96 -15.76 6.29
N VAL A 87 -1.30 -16.28 7.47
CA VAL A 87 -2.17 -17.45 7.60
C VAL A 87 -3.56 -17.16 7.01
N LEU A 88 -4.13 -16.00 7.33
CA LEU A 88 -5.40 -15.56 6.78
C LEU A 88 -5.35 -15.50 5.25
N GLY A 89 -4.30 -14.91 4.68
CA GLY A 89 -4.12 -14.79 3.24
C GLY A 89 -3.96 -16.13 2.54
N ILE A 90 -3.17 -17.07 3.11
CA ILE A 90 -3.04 -18.43 2.56
C ILE A 90 -4.39 -19.15 2.53
N ILE A 91 -5.18 -19.00 3.58
CA ILE A 91 -6.52 -19.59 3.66
C ILE A 91 -7.43 -18.97 2.60
N ASP A 92 -7.34 -17.65 2.43
CA ASP A 92 -8.15 -16.95 1.42
C ASP A 92 -7.74 -17.30 -0.02
N ASP A 93 -6.46 -17.31 -0.33
CA ASP A 93 -5.95 -17.67 -1.65
C ASP A 93 -6.33 -19.11 -2.07
N LYS A 94 -6.60 -19.98 -1.09
CA LYS A 94 -7.02 -21.36 -1.35
C LYS A 94 -8.54 -21.56 -1.35
N TYR A 95 -9.25 -20.90 -0.42
CA TYR A 95 -10.68 -21.21 -0.14
C TYR A 95 -11.63 -20.07 -0.46
N GLU A 96 -11.12 -18.86 -0.85
CA GLU A 96 -11.91 -17.66 -1.16
C GLU A 96 -12.91 -17.34 -0.04
N ILE A 97 -12.39 -16.98 1.17
CA ILE A 97 -13.19 -16.71 2.35
C ILE A 97 -13.98 -15.39 2.24
N SER A 98 -15.02 -15.25 3.03
CA SER A 98 -15.84 -14.05 3.03
C SER A 98 -15.10 -12.81 3.55
N ALA A 99 -15.49 -11.62 3.07
CA ALA A 99 -14.92 -10.35 3.53
C ALA A 99 -15.02 -10.15 5.05
N LYS A 100 -16.07 -10.71 5.70
CA LYS A 100 -16.23 -10.65 7.15
C LYS A 100 -15.12 -11.41 7.89
N ILE A 101 -14.74 -12.60 7.39
CA ILE A 101 -13.66 -13.42 7.97
C ILE A 101 -12.31 -12.71 7.75
N LYS A 102 -12.09 -12.12 6.57
CA LYS A 102 -10.89 -11.31 6.30
C LYS A 102 -10.77 -10.14 7.30
N LEU A 103 -11.84 -9.39 7.49
CA LEU A 103 -11.86 -8.28 8.45
C LEU A 103 -11.61 -8.74 9.88
N LEU A 104 -12.17 -9.89 10.30
CA LEU A 104 -11.92 -10.44 11.62
C LEU A 104 -10.44 -10.80 11.82
N GLY A 105 -9.81 -11.45 10.84
CA GLY A 105 -8.38 -11.77 10.92
C GLY A 105 -7.50 -10.53 10.95
N GLN A 106 -7.81 -9.52 10.14
CA GLN A 106 -7.12 -8.22 10.17
C GLN A 106 -7.31 -7.50 11.51
N PHE A 107 -8.51 -7.56 12.08
CA PHE A 107 -8.81 -7.05 13.43
C PHE A 107 -7.94 -7.72 14.49
N LEU A 108 -7.82 -9.05 14.48
CA LEU A 108 -6.97 -9.78 15.41
C LEU A 108 -5.49 -9.42 15.25
N ALA A 109 -5.02 -9.25 14.01
CA ALA A 109 -3.66 -8.79 13.74
C ALA A 109 -3.42 -7.37 14.30
N ALA A 110 -4.37 -6.45 14.13
CA ALA A 110 -4.30 -5.10 14.71
C ALA A 110 -4.32 -5.14 16.25
N CYS A 111 -5.13 -6.00 16.86
CA CYS A 111 -5.13 -6.19 18.31
C CYS A 111 -3.77 -6.68 18.83
N ALA A 112 -3.09 -7.59 18.13
CA ALA A 112 -1.75 -8.06 18.51
C ALA A 112 -0.73 -6.90 18.49
N VAL A 113 -0.81 -6.02 17.49
CA VAL A 113 0.03 -4.82 17.39
C VAL A 113 -0.25 -3.84 18.53
N MET A 114 -1.52 -3.49 18.76
CA MET A 114 -1.92 -2.57 19.82
C MET A 114 -1.60 -3.13 21.22
N GLY A 115 -1.73 -4.44 21.41
CA GLY A 115 -1.35 -5.12 22.64
C GLY A 115 0.15 -5.07 22.95
N SER A 116 1.01 -4.83 21.94
CA SER A 116 2.44 -4.57 22.14
C SER A 116 2.78 -3.09 22.41
N GLY A 117 1.76 -2.23 22.57
CA GLY A 117 1.92 -0.80 22.87
C GLY A 117 2.20 0.07 21.64
N LEU A 118 1.92 -0.42 20.43
CA LEU A 118 2.06 0.39 19.23
C LEU A 118 0.70 0.97 18.82
N THR A 119 0.49 2.25 19.15
CA THR A 119 -0.74 3.00 18.87
C THR A 119 -0.44 4.43 18.40
N ILE A 120 -1.40 5.04 17.71
CA ILE A 120 -1.38 6.47 17.35
C ILE A 120 -1.88 7.25 18.55
N GLU A 121 -0.98 7.78 19.36
CA GLU A 121 -1.34 8.49 20.59
C GLU A 121 -1.72 9.94 20.33
N VAL A 122 -1.06 10.56 19.34
CA VAL A 122 -1.17 11.98 19.07
C VAL A 122 -1.47 12.22 17.60
N LEU A 123 -2.44 13.07 17.32
CA LEU A 123 -2.69 13.61 15.99
C LEU A 123 -2.31 15.10 15.95
N ASN A 124 -1.38 15.43 15.07
CA ASN A 124 -1.02 16.82 14.83
C ASN A 124 -1.68 17.28 13.52
N ILE A 125 -2.75 18.05 13.63
CA ILE A 125 -3.50 18.57 12.49
C ILE A 125 -3.02 20.00 12.19
N PRO A 126 -2.48 20.26 11.01
CA PRO A 126 -2.04 21.60 10.62
C PRO A 126 -3.14 22.63 10.86
N PHE A 127 -2.79 23.79 11.45
CA PHE A 127 -3.66 24.94 11.82
C PHE A 127 -4.67 24.71 12.95
N ILE A 128 -4.92 23.45 13.37
CA ILE A 128 -5.89 23.15 14.41
C ILE A 128 -5.17 22.83 15.73
N GLY A 129 -4.02 22.14 15.67
CA GLY A 129 -3.18 21.86 16.82
C GLY A 129 -2.90 20.36 17.04
N VAL A 130 -2.35 20.09 18.21
CA VAL A 130 -1.97 18.74 18.67
C VAL A 130 -3.09 18.18 19.54
N PHE A 131 -3.61 17.02 19.17
CA PHE A 131 -4.66 16.32 19.87
C PHE A 131 -4.13 15.02 20.47
N ASP A 132 -4.20 14.90 21.79
CA ASP A 132 -4.00 13.63 22.47
C ASP A 132 -5.29 12.81 22.34
N LEU A 133 -5.16 11.63 21.75
CA LEU A 133 -6.30 10.76 21.44
C LEU A 133 -6.78 9.95 22.66
N GLY A 134 -5.95 9.80 23.70
CA GLY A 134 -6.30 8.97 24.83
C GLY A 134 -6.84 7.59 24.42
N ILE A 135 -8.05 7.23 24.86
CA ILE A 135 -8.68 5.95 24.52
C ILE A 135 -9.01 5.79 23.02
N PHE A 136 -9.23 6.90 22.31
CA PHE A 136 -9.48 6.87 20.86
C PHE A 136 -8.25 6.45 20.03
N SER A 137 -7.06 6.46 20.63
CA SER A 137 -5.81 5.95 20.05
C SER A 137 -5.99 4.54 19.48
N TYR A 138 -6.66 3.65 20.21
CA TYR A 138 -6.95 2.28 19.75
C TYR A 138 -7.85 2.24 18.53
N VAL A 139 -8.90 3.07 18.51
CA VAL A 139 -9.86 3.13 17.40
C VAL A 139 -9.19 3.66 16.13
N VAL A 140 -8.41 4.74 16.25
CA VAL A 140 -7.70 5.36 15.11
C VAL A 140 -6.64 4.41 14.58
N THR A 141 -5.88 3.74 15.45
CA THR A 141 -4.87 2.76 15.08
C THR A 141 -5.48 1.57 14.36
N LEU A 142 -6.56 1.02 14.89
CA LEU A 142 -7.30 -0.08 14.26
C LEU A 142 -7.77 0.32 12.86
N PHE A 143 -8.42 1.48 12.76
CA PHE A 143 -8.91 1.98 11.47
C PHE A 143 -7.77 2.18 10.46
N TRP A 144 -6.62 2.72 10.89
CA TRP A 144 -5.44 2.90 10.05
C TRP A 144 -4.93 1.58 9.49
N ILE A 145 -4.70 0.59 10.37
CA ILE A 145 -4.20 -0.74 9.95
C ILE A 145 -5.18 -1.38 8.95
N LEU A 146 -6.46 -1.38 9.26
CA LEU A 146 -7.48 -1.97 8.38
C LEU A 146 -7.58 -1.22 7.05
N ALA A 147 -7.60 0.11 7.07
CA ALA A 147 -7.73 0.94 5.87
C ALA A 147 -6.56 0.72 4.91
N ILE A 148 -5.32 0.78 5.39
CA ILE A 148 -4.14 0.61 4.53
C ILE A 148 -4.00 -0.83 4.05
N THR A 149 -4.25 -1.83 4.91
CA THR A 149 -4.25 -3.24 4.51
C THR A 149 -5.22 -3.49 3.36
N ASN A 150 -6.44 -2.97 3.47
CA ASN A 150 -7.45 -3.15 2.43
C ASN A 150 -7.19 -2.27 1.20
N ALA A 151 -6.62 -1.07 1.34
CA ALA A 151 -6.27 -0.21 0.20
C ALA A 151 -5.22 -0.86 -0.71
N ILE A 152 -4.17 -1.46 -0.12
CA ILE A 152 -3.16 -2.21 -0.88
C ILE A 152 -3.73 -3.50 -1.49
N ASN A 153 -4.64 -4.18 -0.79
CA ASN A 153 -5.32 -5.35 -1.33
C ASN A 153 -6.23 -4.99 -2.53
N LEU A 154 -6.94 -3.87 -2.47
CA LEU A 154 -7.82 -3.42 -3.57
C LEU A 154 -7.05 -2.98 -4.83
N ILE A 155 -5.83 -2.46 -4.70
CA ILE A 155 -5.02 -2.06 -5.86
C ILE A 155 -4.36 -3.27 -6.56
N ASP A 156 -4.37 -4.46 -5.97
CA ASP A 156 -3.77 -5.69 -6.52
C ASP A 156 -4.61 -6.30 -7.64
N GLY A 157 -4.86 -5.52 -8.69
CA GLY A 157 -5.68 -5.93 -9.83
C GLY A 157 -4.91 -6.18 -11.14
N LEU A 158 -3.60 -5.89 -11.19
CA LEU A 158 -2.74 -6.08 -12.38
C LEU A 158 -1.37 -6.62 -11.99
N ASP A 159 -0.75 -7.39 -12.91
CA ASP A 159 0.60 -7.93 -12.74
C ASP A 159 1.58 -6.84 -12.32
N GLY A 160 2.25 -7.03 -11.20
CA GLY A 160 3.26 -6.13 -10.66
C GLY A 160 2.72 -4.85 -10.00
N LEU A 161 1.43 -4.53 -10.11
CA LEU A 161 0.91 -3.23 -9.68
C LEU A 161 1.10 -3.01 -8.16
N SER A 162 0.58 -3.91 -7.33
CA SER A 162 0.67 -3.80 -5.88
C SER A 162 2.12 -3.93 -5.39
N ALA A 163 2.91 -4.85 -5.96
CA ALA A 163 4.32 -5.01 -5.63
C ALA A 163 5.14 -3.75 -5.93
N GLY A 164 4.95 -3.15 -7.10
CA GLY A 164 5.69 -1.95 -7.46
C GLY A 164 5.29 -0.72 -6.68
N ILE A 165 4.00 -0.48 -6.45
CA ILE A 165 3.54 0.62 -5.58
C ILE A 165 4.06 0.44 -4.16
N SER A 166 3.98 -0.77 -3.60
CA SER A 166 4.55 -1.06 -2.27
C SER A 166 6.05 -0.83 -2.22
N SER A 167 6.78 -1.17 -3.29
CA SER A 167 8.23 -0.90 -3.39
C SER A 167 8.53 0.60 -3.37
N ILE A 168 7.75 1.42 -4.09
CA ILE A 168 7.88 2.88 -4.06
C ILE A 168 7.63 3.42 -2.64
N VAL A 169 6.60 2.91 -1.97
CA VAL A 169 6.27 3.28 -0.57
C VAL A 169 7.41 2.90 0.38
N PHE A 170 7.93 1.67 0.31
CA PHE A 170 9.04 1.23 1.16
C PHE A 170 10.32 2.03 0.90
N ALA A 171 10.63 2.35 -0.36
CA ALA A 171 11.77 3.20 -0.70
C ALA A 171 11.62 4.60 -0.10
N SER A 172 10.42 5.18 -0.13
CA SER A 172 10.14 6.49 0.43
C SER A 172 10.27 6.51 1.96
N ILE A 173 9.71 5.48 2.63
CA ILE A 173 9.82 5.33 4.10
C ILE A 173 11.30 5.10 4.48
N ALA A 174 12.05 4.29 3.71
CA ALA A 174 13.47 4.07 3.95
C ALA A 174 14.27 5.37 3.83
N PHE A 175 14.00 6.19 2.83
CA PHE A 175 14.64 7.49 2.66
C PHE A 175 14.37 8.43 3.84
N LEU A 176 13.12 8.56 4.25
CA LEU A 176 12.74 9.39 5.41
C LEU A 176 13.34 8.85 6.71
N ALA A 177 13.31 7.55 6.92
CA ALA A 177 13.91 6.92 8.08
C ALA A 177 15.45 7.10 8.13
N PHE A 178 16.10 7.10 6.98
CA PHE A 178 17.54 7.41 6.88
C PHE A 178 17.81 8.87 7.25
N SER A 179 17.02 9.81 6.73
CA SER A 179 17.15 11.25 7.04
C SER A 179 16.92 11.54 8.53
N ASP A 180 15.97 10.84 9.15
CA ASP A 180 15.60 10.99 10.57
C ASP A 180 16.52 10.20 11.53
N GLY A 181 17.39 9.37 11.03
CA GLY A 181 18.24 8.53 11.88
C GLY A 181 17.52 7.34 12.53
N LYS A 182 16.37 6.92 12.02
CA LYS A 182 15.53 5.86 12.58
C LYS A 182 15.98 4.47 12.06
N VAL A 183 17.04 3.91 12.63
CA VAL A 183 17.69 2.68 12.15
C VAL A 183 16.76 1.50 12.04
N LEU A 184 15.86 1.26 13.00
CA LEU A 184 14.92 0.13 12.98
C LEU A 184 13.97 0.22 11.78
N ILE A 185 13.41 1.41 11.53
CA ILE A 185 12.47 1.63 10.44
C ILE A 185 13.17 1.53 9.08
N LEU A 186 14.37 2.11 8.99
CA LEU A 186 15.23 1.98 7.81
C LEU A 186 15.51 0.50 7.50
N SER A 187 15.89 -0.29 8.51
CA SER A 187 16.19 -1.72 8.36
C SER A 187 14.97 -2.50 7.84
N LEU A 188 13.82 -2.34 8.50
CA LEU A 188 12.59 -3.02 8.12
C LEU A 188 12.13 -2.60 6.72
N SER A 189 12.22 -1.30 6.39
CA SER A 189 11.84 -0.79 5.06
C SER A 189 12.75 -1.34 3.96
N LEU A 190 14.06 -1.44 4.19
CA LEU A 190 15.00 -2.02 3.24
C LEU A 190 14.77 -3.51 3.03
N ILE A 191 14.50 -4.27 4.11
CA ILE A 191 14.17 -5.70 4.03
C ILE A 191 12.89 -5.91 3.21
N LEU A 192 11.83 -5.15 3.48
CA LEU A 192 10.57 -5.20 2.76
C LEU A 192 10.73 -4.76 1.30
N LEU A 193 11.51 -3.70 1.04
CA LEU A 193 11.84 -3.25 -0.31
C LEU A 193 12.57 -4.34 -1.10
N GLY A 194 13.61 -4.94 -0.52
CA GLY A 194 14.35 -6.03 -1.16
C GLY A 194 13.47 -7.22 -1.48
N SER A 195 12.68 -7.68 -0.50
CA SER A 195 11.76 -8.82 -0.67
C SER A 195 10.74 -8.56 -1.77
N THR A 196 10.18 -7.35 -1.80
CA THR A 196 9.13 -6.98 -2.76
C THR A 196 9.70 -6.81 -4.17
N LEU A 197 10.88 -6.19 -4.31
CA LEU A 197 11.58 -6.08 -5.60
C LEU A 197 12.01 -7.46 -6.14
N GLY A 198 12.50 -8.34 -5.26
CA GLY A 198 12.84 -9.72 -5.64
C GLY A 198 11.63 -10.50 -6.12
N PHE A 199 10.47 -10.35 -5.48
CA PHE A 199 9.21 -10.93 -5.92
C PHE A 199 8.73 -10.31 -7.24
N LEU A 200 8.84 -8.99 -7.41
CA LEU A 200 8.44 -8.26 -8.61
C LEU A 200 9.13 -8.80 -9.87
N PHE A 201 10.33 -9.36 -9.75
CA PHE A 201 11.02 -10.03 -10.86
C PHE A 201 10.20 -11.17 -11.48
N HIS A 202 9.38 -11.85 -10.68
CA HIS A 202 8.50 -12.93 -11.14
C HIS A 202 7.05 -12.48 -11.36
N ASN A 203 6.64 -11.37 -10.76
CA ASN A 203 5.27 -10.87 -10.77
C ASN A 203 5.05 -9.75 -11.80
N PHE A 204 6.13 -9.12 -12.33
CA PHE A 204 5.98 -8.11 -13.39
C PHE A 204 5.45 -8.73 -14.69
N HIS A 205 4.65 -7.94 -15.42
CA HIS A 205 3.96 -8.42 -16.62
C HIS A 205 4.92 -8.90 -17.75
N PRO A 206 4.74 -10.10 -18.31
CA PRO A 206 3.73 -11.11 -17.97
C PRO A 206 4.09 -11.90 -16.70
N ALA A 207 3.20 -11.92 -15.71
CA ALA A 207 3.47 -12.54 -14.41
C ALA A 207 3.57 -14.06 -14.52
N LYS A 208 4.44 -14.66 -13.70
CA LYS A 208 4.56 -16.11 -13.47
C LYS A 208 3.80 -16.58 -12.24
N ILE A 209 3.46 -15.65 -11.36
CA ILE A 209 2.74 -15.86 -10.10
C ILE A 209 2.02 -14.57 -9.72
N PHE A 210 0.79 -14.68 -9.23
CA PHE A 210 0.08 -13.57 -8.63
C PHE A 210 0.48 -13.39 -7.17
N MET A 211 0.41 -12.14 -6.70
CA MET A 211 0.69 -11.81 -5.31
C MET A 211 -0.25 -12.51 -4.35
N GLY A 212 -1.53 -12.56 -4.70
CA GLY A 212 -2.61 -13.10 -3.90
C GLY A 212 -2.95 -12.23 -2.70
N ASP A 213 -4.03 -12.61 -1.99
CA ASP A 213 -4.43 -11.94 -0.77
C ASP A 213 -3.38 -12.11 0.35
N THR A 214 -2.63 -13.22 0.34
CA THR A 214 -1.46 -13.43 1.19
C THR A 214 -0.46 -12.28 1.07
N GLY A 215 -0.15 -11.83 -0.15
CA GLY A 215 0.86 -10.81 -0.37
C GLY A 215 0.32 -9.40 -0.22
N SER A 216 -0.80 -9.09 -0.83
CA SER A 216 -1.37 -7.74 -0.82
C SER A 216 -1.78 -7.30 0.59
N MET A 217 -2.40 -8.19 1.38
CA MET A 217 -2.68 -7.89 2.79
C MET A 217 -1.40 -7.78 3.64
N PHE A 218 -0.38 -8.62 3.39
CA PHE A 218 0.88 -8.54 4.13
C PHE A 218 1.64 -7.24 3.83
N LEU A 219 1.72 -6.82 2.56
CA LEU A 219 2.34 -5.55 2.20
C LEU A 219 1.58 -4.36 2.78
N GLY A 220 0.24 -4.36 2.70
CA GLY A 220 -0.59 -3.32 3.29
C GLY A 220 -0.43 -3.23 4.81
N TYR A 221 -0.46 -4.37 5.50
CA TYR A 221 -0.17 -4.44 6.92
C TYR A 221 1.22 -3.89 7.25
N SER A 222 2.26 -4.33 6.53
CA SER A 222 3.64 -3.89 6.76
C SER A 222 3.81 -2.37 6.56
N ILE A 223 3.17 -1.80 5.54
CA ILE A 223 3.16 -0.35 5.30
C ILE A 223 2.46 0.38 6.45
N ALA A 224 1.29 -0.10 6.90
CA ALA A 224 0.58 0.48 8.04
C ALA A 224 1.45 0.50 9.29
N ILE A 225 2.15 -0.62 9.60
CA ILE A 225 3.03 -0.73 10.75
C ILE A 225 4.25 0.19 10.65
N LEU A 226 4.91 0.25 9.50
CA LEU A 226 6.04 1.16 9.30
C LEU A 226 5.63 2.63 9.47
N SER A 227 4.44 2.99 9.01
CA SER A 227 3.87 4.32 9.23
C SER A 227 3.67 4.61 10.71
N LEU A 228 3.13 3.65 11.47
CA LEU A 228 2.95 3.78 12.92
C LEU A 228 4.30 3.94 13.66
N LEU A 229 5.30 3.15 13.28
CA LEU A 229 6.62 3.20 13.91
C LEU A 229 7.37 4.50 13.62
N GLY A 230 7.25 5.02 12.40
CA GLY A 230 8.10 6.08 11.89
C GLY A 230 7.45 7.44 11.81
N LEU A 231 6.34 7.51 11.13
CA LEU A 231 5.79 8.75 10.66
C LEU A 231 4.82 9.39 11.68
N PHE A 232 4.06 8.59 12.43
CA PHE A 232 3.14 9.10 13.44
C PHE A 232 3.79 9.43 14.80
N LYS A 233 5.02 8.97 15.07
CA LYS A 233 5.73 9.30 16.32
C LYS A 233 6.49 10.63 16.26
N SER A 234 6.55 11.29 15.11
CA SER A 234 7.12 12.62 14.98
C SER A 234 6.11 13.67 15.46
N VAL A 235 6.49 14.51 16.41
CA VAL A 235 5.68 15.64 16.92
C VAL A 235 5.59 16.79 15.90
N THR A 236 6.11 16.61 14.70
CA THR A 236 6.06 17.61 13.63
C THR A 236 4.64 17.82 13.13
N LEU A 237 4.32 19.07 12.71
CA LEU A 237 3.02 19.46 12.13
C LEU A 237 2.56 18.57 10.95
N PHE A 238 3.43 17.71 10.44
CA PHE A 238 3.23 16.98 9.20
C PHE A 238 3.19 15.46 9.36
N SER A 239 3.27 14.95 10.60
CA SER A 239 3.38 13.51 10.87
C SER A 239 2.23 12.66 10.32
N PHE A 240 1.06 13.25 10.10
CA PHE A 240 -0.10 12.59 9.52
C PHE A 240 -0.20 12.75 7.99
N VAL A 241 0.24 13.90 7.46
CA VAL A 241 0.13 14.23 6.04
C VAL A 241 1.09 13.40 5.19
N VAL A 242 2.33 13.22 5.66
CA VAL A 242 3.37 12.48 4.93
C VAL A 242 2.98 11.02 4.62
N PRO A 243 2.51 10.20 5.60
CA PRO A 243 2.01 8.86 5.31
C PRO A 243 0.88 8.83 4.29
N ILE A 244 -0.08 9.75 4.41
CA ILE A 244 -1.21 9.83 3.46
C ILE A 244 -0.72 10.19 2.06
N MET A 245 0.25 11.09 1.94
CA MET A 245 0.83 11.45 0.65
C MET A 245 1.58 10.29 0.01
N ILE A 246 2.46 9.60 0.74
CA ILE A 246 3.20 8.43 0.23
C ILE A 246 2.21 7.36 -0.27
N LEU A 247 1.10 7.19 0.44
CA LEU A 247 0.03 6.26 0.10
C LEU A 247 -1.04 6.87 -0.81
N GLY A 248 -0.75 7.98 -1.47
CA GLY A 248 -1.72 8.73 -2.28
C GLY A 248 -2.48 7.85 -3.26
N VAL A 249 -1.78 7.04 -4.07
CA VAL A 249 -2.43 6.18 -5.07
C VAL A 249 -3.44 5.21 -4.43
N PRO A 250 -3.06 4.32 -3.48
CA PRO A 250 -4.02 3.38 -2.89
C PRO A 250 -5.14 4.07 -2.09
N ILE A 251 -4.84 5.17 -1.38
CA ILE A 251 -5.84 5.92 -0.62
C ILE A 251 -6.85 6.58 -1.56
N PHE A 252 -6.41 7.25 -2.63
CA PHE A 252 -7.33 7.88 -3.58
C PHE A 252 -8.16 6.84 -4.32
N ASP A 253 -7.56 5.76 -4.82
CA ASP A 253 -8.31 4.72 -5.52
C ASP A 253 -9.42 4.12 -4.65
N THR A 254 -9.11 3.83 -3.37
CA THR A 254 -10.07 3.34 -2.40
C THR A 254 -11.14 4.39 -2.06
N SER A 255 -10.74 5.65 -1.85
CA SER A 255 -11.66 6.74 -1.54
C SER A 255 -12.66 6.98 -2.68
N PHE A 256 -12.19 7.01 -3.93
CA PHE A 256 -13.08 7.14 -5.09
C PHE A 256 -14.01 5.93 -5.23
N ALA A 257 -13.54 4.72 -4.91
CA ALA A 257 -14.41 3.55 -4.90
C ALA A 257 -15.53 3.67 -3.86
N ILE A 258 -15.24 4.19 -2.67
CA ILE A 258 -16.23 4.44 -1.61
C ILE A 258 -17.22 5.53 -2.06
N ILE A 259 -16.71 6.69 -2.53
CA ILE A 259 -17.54 7.80 -3.01
C ILE A 259 -18.47 7.34 -4.13
N ARG A 260 -17.97 6.62 -5.12
CA ARG A 260 -18.76 6.08 -6.22
C ARG A 260 -19.88 5.16 -5.74
N ARG A 261 -19.62 4.28 -4.76
CA ARG A 261 -20.65 3.41 -4.19
C ARG A 261 -21.71 4.21 -3.45
N LEU A 262 -21.33 5.21 -2.67
CA LEU A 262 -22.24 6.09 -1.95
C LEU A 262 -23.13 6.90 -2.93
N VAL A 263 -22.52 7.51 -3.94
CA VAL A 263 -23.26 8.27 -4.99
C VAL A 263 -24.25 7.37 -5.72
N ASN A 264 -23.87 6.13 -6.02
CA ASN A 264 -24.72 5.16 -6.70
C ASN A 264 -25.63 4.37 -5.75
N ARG A 265 -25.71 4.74 -4.46
CA ARG A 265 -26.54 4.09 -3.42
C ARG A 265 -26.28 2.58 -3.30
N LYS A 266 -25.03 2.15 -3.51
CA LYS A 266 -24.61 0.75 -3.38
C LYS A 266 -23.96 0.52 -2.01
N PRO A 267 -24.03 -0.69 -1.44
CA PRO A 267 -23.29 -1.05 -0.25
C PRO A 267 -21.76 -0.83 -0.45
N ILE A 268 -21.06 -0.38 0.59
CA ILE A 268 -19.60 -0.18 0.54
C ILE A 268 -18.86 -1.48 0.21
N SER A 269 -19.42 -2.63 0.60
CA SER A 269 -18.88 -3.96 0.32
C SER A 269 -19.20 -4.50 -1.08
N ALA A 270 -19.96 -3.76 -1.91
CA ALA A 270 -20.29 -4.21 -3.27
C ALA A 270 -19.02 -4.30 -4.13
N ALA A 271 -18.94 -5.32 -4.99
CA ALA A 271 -17.86 -5.44 -5.97
C ALA A 271 -17.82 -4.21 -6.88
N ASP A 272 -16.62 -3.71 -7.16
CA ASP A 272 -16.38 -2.54 -8.01
C ASP A 272 -15.36 -2.86 -9.09
N LYS A 273 -15.68 -2.53 -10.33
CA LYS A 273 -14.81 -2.71 -11.49
C LYS A 273 -14.36 -1.38 -12.10
N SER A 274 -14.41 -0.30 -11.32
CA SER A 274 -14.08 1.04 -11.80
C SER A 274 -12.88 1.67 -11.07
N HIS A 275 -11.99 0.82 -10.52
CA HIS A 275 -10.70 1.25 -9.97
C HIS A 275 -9.84 1.93 -11.04
N LEU A 276 -8.86 2.72 -10.63
CA LEU A 276 -7.99 3.50 -11.51
C LEU A 276 -7.40 2.64 -12.65
N HIS A 277 -6.91 1.45 -12.35
CA HIS A 277 -6.34 0.55 -13.34
C HIS A 277 -7.38 0.07 -14.38
N HIS A 278 -8.61 -0.20 -13.98
CA HIS A 278 -9.66 -0.57 -14.91
C HIS A 278 -10.04 0.57 -15.87
N ARG A 279 -10.08 1.81 -15.36
CA ARG A 279 -10.37 2.99 -16.16
C ARG A 279 -9.25 3.28 -17.17
N LEU A 280 -7.99 3.16 -16.77
CA LEU A 280 -6.84 3.34 -17.68
C LEU A 280 -6.82 2.27 -18.79
N LEU A 281 -7.13 1.01 -18.47
CA LEU A 281 -7.29 -0.04 -19.49
C LEU A 281 -8.46 0.26 -20.43
N ALA A 282 -9.59 0.74 -19.92
CA ALA A 282 -10.74 1.13 -20.74
C ALA A 282 -10.43 2.30 -21.70
N LEU A 283 -9.47 3.15 -21.36
CA LEU A 283 -8.95 4.21 -22.24
C LEU A 283 -8.00 3.68 -23.33
N GLY A 284 -7.76 2.37 -23.40
CA GLY A 284 -6.93 1.74 -24.42
C GLY A 284 -5.45 1.58 -24.08
N LEU A 285 -5.03 1.87 -22.84
CA LEU A 285 -3.66 1.60 -22.42
C LEU A 285 -3.42 0.08 -22.31
N SER A 286 -2.23 -0.37 -22.73
CA SER A 286 -1.81 -1.75 -22.49
C SER A 286 -1.63 -2.01 -20.98
N HIS A 287 -1.70 -3.28 -20.57
CA HIS A 287 -1.48 -3.72 -19.18
C HIS A 287 -0.19 -3.09 -18.59
N ARG A 288 0.94 -3.26 -19.28
CA ARG A 288 2.23 -2.72 -18.86
C ARG A 288 2.21 -1.19 -18.72
N ASN A 289 1.65 -0.47 -19.72
CA ASN A 289 1.61 0.99 -19.68
C ASN A 289 0.72 1.50 -18.56
N THR A 290 -0.40 0.83 -18.29
CA THR A 290 -1.27 1.15 -17.15
C THR A 290 -0.51 1.08 -15.83
N VAL A 291 0.24 0.00 -15.61
CA VAL A 291 1.04 -0.18 -14.39
C VAL A 291 2.12 0.90 -14.28
N LEU A 292 2.84 1.20 -15.37
CA LEU A 292 3.89 2.23 -15.37
C LEU A 292 3.33 3.64 -15.13
N VAL A 293 2.15 3.97 -15.66
CA VAL A 293 1.47 5.26 -15.37
C VAL A 293 1.11 5.35 -13.89
N ILE A 294 0.59 4.28 -13.30
CA ILE A 294 0.25 4.28 -11.86
C ILE A 294 1.52 4.37 -10.98
N TYR A 295 2.63 3.73 -11.39
CA TYR A 295 3.93 3.92 -10.72
C TYR A 295 4.38 5.38 -10.81
N GLY A 296 4.18 6.04 -11.96
CA GLY A 296 4.46 7.47 -12.14
C GLY A 296 3.70 8.33 -11.14
N PHE A 297 2.41 8.06 -10.92
CA PHE A 297 1.63 8.73 -9.87
C PHE A 297 2.18 8.43 -8.47
N GLY A 298 2.51 7.17 -8.17
CA GLY A 298 3.12 6.80 -6.91
C GLY A 298 4.44 7.55 -6.63
N LEU A 299 5.29 7.69 -7.64
CA LEU A 299 6.54 8.45 -7.54
C LEU A 299 6.29 9.94 -7.32
N ILE A 300 5.32 10.55 -8.02
CA ILE A 300 4.95 11.96 -7.82
C ILE A 300 4.50 12.19 -6.38
N PHE A 301 3.60 11.35 -5.86
CA PHE A 301 3.16 11.44 -4.47
C PHE A 301 4.31 11.26 -3.48
N SER A 302 5.18 10.27 -3.70
CA SER A 302 6.33 9.98 -2.84
C SER A 302 7.36 11.11 -2.83
N ILE A 303 7.74 11.63 -4.00
CA ILE A 303 8.67 12.77 -4.10
C ILE A 303 8.07 14.00 -3.43
N SER A 304 6.79 14.25 -3.62
CA SER A 304 6.09 15.36 -3.00
C SER A 304 6.02 15.22 -1.47
N ALA A 305 5.83 14.01 -0.95
CA ALA A 305 5.85 13.75 0.49
C ALA A 305 7.23 14.00 1.10
N ILE A 306 8.29 13.55 0.43
CA ILE A 306 9.68 13.78 0.85
C ILE A 306 10.02 15.27 0.82
N THR A 307 9.64 15.95 -0.26
CA THR A 307 9.88 17.38 -0.42
C THR A 307 9.11 18.22 0.60
N PHE A 308 7.89 17.78 0.91
CA PHE A 308 7.01 18.40 1.91
C PHE A 308 7.69 18.54 3.28
N GLU A 309 8.47 17.57 3.70
CA GLU A 309 9.17 17.57 5.00
C GLU A 309 10.27 18.63 5.09
N THR A 310 10.85 19.01 3.95
CA THR A 310 11.95 19.98 3.87
C THR A 310 11.50 21.42 3.63
N LEU A 311 10.24 21.63 3.27
CA LEU A 311 9.71 22.93 2.88
C LEU A 311 9.13 23.73 4.05
N THR A 312 9.07 25.06 3.87
CA THR A 312 8.27 25.90 4.75
C THR A 312 6.78 25.59 4.60
N LEU A 313 6.00 25.81 5.67
CA LEU A 313 4.56 25.51 5.72
C LEU A 313 3.77 26.03 4.50
N ARG A 314 4.09 27.22 4.01
CA ARG A 314 3.38 27.83 2.86
C ARG A 314 3.57 27.04 1.58
N TRP A 315 4.79 26.63 1.27
CA TRP A 315 5.09 25.84 0.07
C TRP A 315 4.60 24.41 0.20
N ALA A 316 4.68 23.85 1.41
CA ALA A 316 4.16 22.53 1.71
C ALA A 316 2.65 22.44 1.41
N ILE A 317 1.86 23.42 1.88
CA ILE A 317 0.41 23.49 1.58
C ILE A 317 0.16 23.66 0.09
N PHE A 318 0.92 24.55 -0.56
CA PHE A 318 0.76 24.78 -2.00
C PHE A 318 0.94 23.47 -2.79
N ILE A 319 1.96 22.68 -2.46
CA ILE A 319 2.20 21.39 -3.11
C ILE A 319 1.03 20.41 -2.87
N VAL A 320 0.55 20.29 -1.63
CA VAL A 320 -0.58 19.40 -1.32
C VAL A 320 -1.82 19.81 -2.10
N VAL A 321 -2.20 21.07 -2.04
CA VAL A 321 -3.38 21.59 -2.75
C VAL A 321 -3.23 21.40 -4.27
N PHE A 322 -2.05 21.70 -4.81
CA PHE A 322 -1.78 21.51 -6.24
C PHE A 322 -1.93 20.05 -6.67
N ILE A 323 -1.36 19.10 -5.90
CA ILE A 323 -1.45 17.67 -6.20
C ILE A 323 -2.90 17.17 -6.10
N LEU A 324 -3.63 17.58 -5.05
CA LEU A 324 -5.03 17.23 -4.88
C LEU A 324 -5.88 17.68 -6.06
N ILE A 325 -5.71 18.96 -6.47
CA ILE A 325 -6.43 19.52 -7.62
C ILE A 325 -6.03 18.82 -8.92
N ALA A 326 -4.73 18.61 -9.14
CA ALA A 326 -4.25 17.94 -10.35
C ALA A 326 -4.77 16.51 -10.45
N PHE A 327 -4.75 15.77 -9.35
CA PHE A 327 -5.25 14.39 -9.31
C PHE A 327 -6.78 14.34 -9.48
N GLU A 328 -7.53 15.28 -8.87
CA GLU A 328 -8.97 15.37 -9.05
C GLU A 328 -9.33 15.69 -10.51
N ILE A 329 -8.62 16.61 -11.17
CA ILE A 329 -8.83 16.89 -12.60
C ILE A 329 -8.57 15.65 -13.46
N ILE A 330 -7.54 14.87 -13.13
CA ILE A 330 -7.26 13.60 -13.80
C ILE A 330 -8.40 12.61 -13.55
N ALA A 331 -8.84 12.45 -12.31
CA ALA A 331 -9.93 11.58 -11.92
C ALA A 331 -11.26 11.91 -12.63
N GLU A 332 -11.59 13.21 -12.75
CA GLU A 332 -12.74 13.70 -13.51
C GLU A 332 -12.62 13.42 -15.02
N LYS A 333 -11.43 13.61 -15.61
CA LYS A 333 -11.20 13.31 -17.03
C LYS A 333 -11.32 11.83 -17.36
N ILE A 334 -10.84 10.97 -16.46
CA ILE A 334 -10.90 9.51 -16.61
C ILE A 334 -12.30 8.96 -16.28
N GLY A 335 -13.15 9.79 -15.66
CA GLY A 335 -14.49 9.38 -15.21
C GLY A 335 -14.43 8.42 -14.03
N LEU A 336 -13.53 8.65 -13.07
CA LEU A 336 -13.28 7.73 -11.96
C LEU A 336 -14.52 7.57 -11.05
N VAL A 337 -15.32 8.61 -10.84
CA VAL A 337 -16.56 8.57 -10.05
C VAL A 337 -17.76 8.30 -10.96
N ASN A 338 -17.97 9.16 -11.95
CA ASN A 338 -19.01 9.05 -12.97
C ASN A 338 -18.59 9.93 -14.16
N GLU A 339 -19.01 9.58 -15.38
CA GLU A 339 -18.70 10.36 -16.59
C GLU A 339 -19.29 11.79 -16.56
N GLU A 340 -20.41 11.98 -15.84
CA GLU A 340 -21.09 13.25 -15.68
C GLU A 340 -20.57 14.06 -14.46
N TYR A 341 -19.95 13.43 -13.48
CA TYR A 341 -19.47 14.08 -12.25
C TYR A 341 -18.12 14.76 -12.49
N ARG A 342 -18.15 16.05 -12.82
CA ARG A 342 -16.97 16.87 -13.13
C ARG A 342 -17.00 18.21 -12.41
N PRO A 343 -16.96 18.25 -11.06
CA PRO A 343 -17.11 19.49 -10.30
C PRO A 343 -16.03 20.52 -10.60
N ILE A 344 -14.73 20.16 -10.59
CA ILE A 344 -13.62 21.09 -10.80
C ILE A 344 -13.57 21.55 -12.26
N ILE A 345 -13.68 20.64 -13.22
CA ILE A 345 -13.70 21.00 -14.64
C ILE A 345 -14.88 21.93 -14.95
N SER A 346 -16.05 21.68 -14.35
CA SER A 346 -17.24 22.52 -14.55
C SER A 346 -17.05 23.95 -13.98
N VAL A 347 -16.40 24.09 -12.82
CA VAL A 347 -16.05 25.38 -12.23
C VAL A 347 -15.05 26.10 -13.13
N PHE A 348 -14.01 25.42 -13.58
CA PHE A 348 -13.00 25.99 -14.48
C PHE A 348 -13.61 26.47 -15.79
N GLN A 349 -14.49 25.67 -16.41
CA GLN A 349 -15.21 26.07 -17.63
C GLN A 349 -16.09 27.29 -17.43
N LYS A 350 -16.77 27.44 -16.28
CA LYS A 350 -17.55 28.63 -15.94
C LYS A 350 -16.67 29.86 -15.78
N VAL A 351 -15.50 29.73 -15.13
CA VAL A 351 -14.57 30.86 -14.91
C VAL A 351 -13.92 31.30 -16.21
N VAL A 352 -13.55 30.38 -17.10
CA VAL A 352 -12.91 30.69 -18.39
C VAL A 352 -13.92 31.08 -19.48
N GLY A 353 -15.23 31.02 -19.18
CA GLY A 353 -16.27 31.41 -20.14
C GLY A 353 -16.53 30.40 -21.28
N TYR A 354 -16.06 29.15 -21.10
CA TYR A 354 -16.22 28.11 -22.11
C TYR A 354 -17.68 27.59 -22.06
N LYS A 355 -18.54 28.06 -22.98
CA LYS A 355 -19.86 27.47 -23.19
C LYS A 355 -19.69 26.11 -23.90
N ARG A 356 -20.20 25.07 -23.30
CA ARG A 356 -20.37 23.75 -23.94
C ARG A 356 -21.39 23.91 -25.07
N ASN A 357 -20.96 23.82 -26.34
CA ASN A 357 -21.85 23.58 -27.48
C ASN A 357 -22.42 22.17 -27.44
#